data_ed8ccacf5b539487cf40569eb5a241d8
#
_entry.id   ed8ccacf5b539487cf40569eb5a241d8
#
_cell.length_a   1.000
_cell.length_b   1.000
_cell.length_c   1.000
_cell.angle_alpha   90.00
_cell.angle_beta   90.00
_cell.angle_gamma   90.00
#
_symmetry.space_group_name_H-M   'P 1'
#
loop_
_entity.id
_entity.type
_entity.pdbx_description
1 polymer ?
#
loop_
_entity_poly.entity_id
_entity_poly.type
_entity_poly.pdbx_seq_one_letter_code
_entity_poly.pdbx_strand_id
1 'polypeptide(L)'
;MKRRTFIQTGAAAFAASLIVKPSSSRAADTNKQYVFGFSQVTTVEPWRVEFNKQMLKEAAKHPNLKLIISDGQDQTAKQVSDVESFIQQAVDVLLISPKESAGLTGVVLKAIDAKIPVIVLDRNVNTDKYTSFIGGDNVVIGRAAGDYTVKLLGGSGAAKGNVVELWGGMGTAPAQDRHKGFDEVVSKESGIKSLLKPIDCDWKQQKGYDAMTTALKSFDKIDLVYGHNDPIAYGAYLAAKDAGREKEIKFLGIDGLPDLGVTWVARGELTATFVYPTPGAEGIRQGLKIMAGEKVEHNITLPTQTIDKSNAEQILKEAGIS
;
A
#
# COMPACT_ATOMS: atom_id res chain seq x y z
N MET A 1 -18.81 38.73 -89.42
CA MET A 1 -17.46 38.58 -88.83
C MET A 1 -17.51 38.91 -87.34
N LYS A 2 -17.57 37.96 -86.43
CA LYS A 2 -17.58 38.20 -84.97
C LYS A 2 -16.42 37.43 -84.33
N ARG A 3 -15.48 38.15 -83.79
CA ARG A 3 -14.34 37.60 -83.01
C ARG A 3 -14.86 37.18 -81.62
N ARG A 4 -14.64 35.94 -81.25
CA ARG A 4 -14.86 35.43 -79.85
C ARG A 4 -13.56 35.60 -79.07
N THR A 5 -13.66 36.33 -77.98
CA THR A 5 -12.59 36.48 -76.97
C THR A 5 -12.73 35.36 -75.96
N PHE A 6 -11.63 34.60 -75.78
CA PHE A 6 -11.55 33.56 -74.73
C PHE A 6 -11.05 34.22 -73.44
N ILE A 7 -11.80 34.12 -72.36
CA ILE A 7 -11.38 34.50 -71.02
C ILE A 7 -10.82 33.25 -70.34
N GLN A 8 -9.53 33.25 -70.03
CA GLN A 8 -8.87 32.27 -69.17
C GLN A 8 -9.03 32.72 -67.74
N THR A 9 -9.79 31.94 -66.92
CA THR A 9 -9.84 32.07 -65.50
C THR A 9 -8.77 31.19 -64.86
N GLY A 10 -7.74 31.87 -64.34
CA GLY A 10 -6.67 31.21 -63.56
C GLY A 10 -7.17 30.93 -62.14
N ALA A 11 -7.25 29.64 -61.75
CA ALA A 11 -7.47 29.26 -60.37
C ALA A 11 -6.15 29.29 -59.57
N ALA A 12 -6.04 30.24 -58.67
CA ALA A 12 -4.93 30.28 -57.71
C ALA A 12 -5.21 29.29 -56.57
N ALA A 13 -4.45 28.19 -56.53
CA ALA A 13 -4.46 27.24 -55.40
C ALA A 13 -3.64 27.85 -54.26
N PHE A 14 -4.30 28.24 -53.17
CA PHE A 14 -3.67 28.55 -51.89
C PHE A 14 -3.27 27.23 -51.19
N ALA A 15 -1.97 26.91 -51.23
CA ALA A 15 -1.40 25.86 -50.37
C ALA A 15 -1.21 26.41 -48.97
N ALA A 16 -2.12 26.07 -48.05
CA ALA A 16 -1.96 26.32 -46.64
C ALA A 16 -0.93 25.36 -46.06
N SER A 17 0.31 25.81 -45.90
CA SER A 17 1.34 25.07 -45.16
C SER A 17 0.99 25.03 -43.68
N LEU A 18 0.49 23.88 -43.20
CA LEU A 18 0.37 23.59 -41.76
C LEU A 18 1.79 23.48 -41.18
N ILE A 19 2.26 24.55 -40.57
CA ILE A 19 3.46 24.53 -39.72
C ILE A 19 3.10 23.76 -38.47
N VAL A 20 3.36 22.45 -38.47
CA VAL A 20 3.38 21.63 -37.25
C VAL A 20 4.57 22.09 -36.43
N LYS A 21 4.34 22.92 -35.41
CA LYS A 21 5.36 23.23 -34.42
C LYS A 21 5.78 21.92 -33.76
N PRO A 22 7.05 21.52 -33.77
CA PRO A 22 7.47 20.39 -32.98
C PRO A 22 7.22 20.74 -31.51
N SER A 23 6.44 19.92 -30.83
CA SER A 23 6.33 19.94 -29.38
C SER A 23 7.75 19.71 -28.85
N SER A 24 8.41 20.76 -28.39
CA SER A 24 9.68 20.62 -27.69
C SER A 24 9.41 19.87 -26.40
N SER A 25 9.68 18.57 -26.38
CA SER A 25 9.90 17.86 -25.14
C SER A 25 11.02 18.60 -24.42
N ARG A 26 10.68 19.31 -23.36
CA ARG A 26 11.65 19.98 -22.51
C ARG A 26 12.49 18.89 -21.89
N ALA A 27 13.71 18.68 -22.45
CA ALA A 27 14.67 17.79 -21.83
C ALA A 27 14.79 18.19 -20.36
N ALA A 28 14.69 17.23 -19.46
CA ALA A 28 14.88 17.48 -18.03
C ALA A 28 16.21 18.19 -17.85
N ASP A 29 16.20 19.32 -17.16
CA ASP A 29 17.42 20.06 -16.85
C ASP A 29 18.25 19.18 -15.91
N THR A 30 19.26 18.52 -16.45
CA THR A 30 20.12 17.56 -15.73
C THR A 30 20.92 18.22 -14.60
N ASN A 31 20.95 19.56 -14.52
CA ASN A 31 21.60 20.31 -13.46
C ASN A 31 20.64 20.73 -12.33
N LYS A 32 19.32 20.57 -12.50
CA LYS A 32 18.37 20.96 -11.46
C LYS A 32 18.33 19.89 -10.37
N GLN A 33 18.69 20.26 -9.15
CA GLN A 33 18.48 19.41 -7.97
C GLN A 33 17.01 19.49 -7.54
N TYR A 34 16.36 18.34 -7.41
CA TYR A 34 15.03 18.20 -6.87
C TYR A 34 15.08 17.84 -5.38
N VAL A 35 14.12 18.34 -4.61
CA VAL A 35 13.95 18.01 -3.20
C VAL A 35 12.58 17.35 -2.99
N PHE A 36 12.56 16.08 -2.60
CA PHE A 36 11.34 15.38 -2.23
C PHE A 36 11.26 15.28 -0.71
N GLY A 37 10.12 15.69 -0.14
CA GLY A 37 9.81 15.50 1.28
C GLY A 37 8.90 14.29 1.46
N PHE A 38 9.25 13.39 2.35
CA PHE A 38 8.42 12.24 2.72
C PHE A 38 8.08 12.25 4.20
N SER A 39 6.77 12.35 4.53
CA SER A 39 6.28 12.16 5.89
C SER A 39 5.81 10.71 6.07
N GLN A 40 6.59 9.94 6.84
CA GLN A 40 6.30 8.55 7.18
C GLN A 40 5.58 8.48 8.54
N VAL A 41 4.68 7.51 8.73
CA VAL A 41 3.98 7.31 10.02
C VAL A 41 4.96 7.06 11.15
N THR A 42 5.86 6.11 10.96
CA THR A 42 6.94 5.75 11.87
C THR A 42 8.07 5.07 11.09
N THR A 43 9.25 5.03 11.66
CA THR A 43 10.43 4.44 11.03
C THR A 43 10.90 3.15 11.71
N VAL A 44 10.10 2.57 12.62
CA VAL A 44 10.49 1.40 13.41
C VAL A 44 9.70 0.11 13.11
N GLU A 45 8.50 0.21 12.54
CA GLU A 45 7.75 -0.97 12.12
C GLU A 45 8.45 -1.67 10.94
N PRO A 46 8.60 -3.01 10.92
CA PRO A 46 9.37 -3.72 9.91
C PRO A 46 8.96 -3.41 8.47
N TRP A 47 7.66 -3.38 8.17
CA TRP A 47 7.16 -3.06 6.83
C TRP A 47 7.53 -1.62 6.42
N ARG A 48 7.51 -0.67 7.36
CA ARG A 48 7.90 0.72 7.11
C ARG A 48 9.41 0.90 6.97
N VAL A 49 10.20 0.10 7.67
CA VAL A 49 11.66 0.03 7.49
C VAL A 49 11.97 -0.41 6.06
N GLU A 50 11.33 -1.48 5.57
CA GLU A 50 11.51 -1.93 4.18
C GLU A 50 10.99 -0.90 3.17
N PHE A 51 9.86 -0.26 3.45
CA PHE A 51 9.35 0.85 2.63
C PHE A 51 10.40 1.96 2.47
N ASN A 52 10.95 2.45 3.57
CA ASN A 52 11.98 3.49 3.56
C ASN A 52 13.25 3.04 2.83
N LYS A 53 13.69 1.79 3.06
CA LYS A 53 14.86 1.21 2.40
C LYS A 53 14.68 1.15 0.88
N GLN A 54 13.52 0.72 0.38
CA GLN A 54 13.24 0.69 -1.05
C GLN A 54 13.18 2.10 -1.66
N MET A 55 12.60 3.05 -0.93
CA MET A 55 12.55 4.46 -1.34
C MET A 55 13.95 5.07 -1.43
N LEU A 56 14.80 4.86 -0.42
CA LEU A 56 16.19 5.32 -0.41
C LEU A 56 17.01 4.66 -1.52
N LYS A 57 16.84 3.34 -1.73
CA LYS A 57 17.52 2.61 -2.81
C LYS A 57 17.13 3.15 -4.19
N GLU A 58 15.87 3.49 -4.39
CA GLU A 58 15.43 4.09 -5.66
C GLU A 58 15.97 5.51 -5.82
N ALA A 59 15.86 6.35 -4.78
CA ALA A 59 16.38 7.73 -4.79
C ALA A 59 17.88 7.79 -5.09
N ALA A 60 18.67 6.85 -4.56
CA ALA A 60 20.12 6.78 -4.77
C ALA A 60 20.54 6.56 -6.25
N LYS A 61 19.62 6.10 -7.11
CA LYS A 61 19.86 5.99 -8.56
C LYS A 61 19.82 7.35 -9.28
N HIS A 62 19.37 8.39 -8.61
CA HIS A 62 19.11 9.71 -9.17
C HIS A 62 19.95 10.78 -8.46
N PRO A 63 21.18 11.07 -8.92
CA PRO A 63 22.11 11.99 -8.22
C PRO A 63 21.59 13.42 -8.05
N ASN A 64 20.62 13.82 -8.87
CA ASN A 64 19.96 15.13 -8.80
C ASN A 64 18.73 15.14 -7.85
N LEU A 65 18.43 14.05 -7.14
CA LEU A 65 17.35 13.96 -6.18
C LEU A 65 17.87 13.98 -4.74
N LYS A 66 17.40 14.93 -3.95
CA LYS A 66 17.53 14.91 -2.49
C LYS A 66 16.21 14.44 -1.87
N LEU A 67 16.22 13.30 -1.19
CA LEU A 67 15.08 12.79 -0.43
C LEU A 67 15.25 13.13 1.05
N ILE A 68 14.21 13.72 1.65
CA ILE A 68 14.14 14.02 3.09
C ILE A 68 13.00 13.19 3.66
N ILE A 69 13.31 12.27 4.58
CA ILE A 69 12.31 11.45 5.27
C ILE A 69 12.12 11.99 6.69
N SER A 70 10.89 12.33 7.05
CA SER A 70 10.50 12.70 8.42
C SER A 70 9.76 11.53 9.09
N ASP A 71 10.16 11.23 10.32
CA ASP A 71 9.51 10.26 11.18
C ASP A 71 8.33 10.92 11.91
N GLY A 72 7.12 10.50 11.60
CA GLY A 72 5.89 10.94 12.27
C GLY A 72 5.74 10.43 13.70
N GLN A 73 6.63 9.52 14.16
CA GLN A 73 6.66 9.00 15.54
C GLN A 73 5.30 8.41 15.97
N ASP A 74 4.58 7.84 15.03
CA ASP A 74 3.21 7.34 15.24
C ASP A 74 2.24 8.41 15.81
N GLN A 75 2.42 9.69 15.40
CA GLN A 75 1.61 10.82 15.85
C GLN A 75 1.11 11.67 14.68
N THR A 76 -0.23 11.78 14.56
CA THR A 76 -0.88 12.61 13.52
C THR A 76 -0.40 14.07 13.58
N ALA A 77 -0.31 14.66 14.79
CA ALA A 77 0.14 16.04 14.96
C ALA A 77 1.59 16.26 14.49
N LYS A 78 2.47 15.26 14.68
CA LYS A 78 3.85 15.33 14.18
C LYS A 78 3.88 15.31 12.66
N GLN A 79 3.10 14.46 12.00
CA GLN A 79 3.01 14.44 10.54
C GLN A 79 2.44 15.76 9.98
N VAL A 80 1.47 16.38 10.66
CA VAL A 80 0.99 17.73 10.29
C VAL A 80 2.15 18.73 10.29
N SER A 81 2.94 18.77 11.37
CA SER A 81 4.11 19.64 11.50
C SER A 81 5.18 19.35 10.43
N ASP A 82 5.42 18.06 10.11
CA ASP A 82 6.37 17.66 9.08
C ASP A 82 5.97 18.19 7.71
N VAL A 83 4.69 18.02 7.34
CA VAL A 83 4.17 18.51 6.05
C VAL A 83 4.21 20.03 5.99
N GLU A 84 3.84 20.74 7.07
CA GLU A 84 3.95 22.20 7.13
C GLU A 84 5.42 22.66 6.95
N SER A 85 6.37 21.94 7.55
CA SER A 85 7.80 22.21 7.33
C SER A 85 8.22 21.99 5.87
N PHE A 86 7.75 20.92 5.21
CA PHE A 86 8.01 20.69 3.80
C PHE A 86 7.40 21.76 2.90
N ILE A 87 6.20 22.26 3.22
CA ILE A 87 5.59 23.41 2.52
C ILE A 87 6.47 24.65 2.65
N GLN A 88 6.94 24.96 3.86
CA GLN A 88 7.84 26.11 4.12
C GLN A 88 9.18 25.98 3.39
N GLN A 89 9.71 24.76 3.25
CA GLN A 89 10.93 24.45 2.51
C GLN A 89 10.72 24.47 0.99
N ALA A 90 9.47 24.61 0.53
CA ALA A 90 9.10 24.57 -0.88
C ALA A 90 9.65 23.32 -1.60
N VAL A 91 9.45 22.14 -1.02
CA VAL A 91 9.86 20.88 -1.64
C VAL A 91 9.20 20.72 -3.03
N ASP A 92 9.91 20.11 -3.98
CA ASP A 92 9.40 19.93 -5.35
C ASP A 92 8.27 18.89 -5.42
N VAL A 93 8.29 17.88 -4.54
CA VAL A 93 7.21 16.86 -4.39
C VAL A 93 7.04 16.53 -2.91
N LEU A 94 5.81 16.46 -2.46
CA LEU A 94 5.45 15.89 -1.17
C LEU A 94 4.99 14.44 -1.36
N LEU A 95 5.64 13.51 -0.64
CA LEU A 95 5.18 12.14 -0.47
C LEU A 95 4.66 12.01 0.97
N ILE A 96 3.57 11.29 1.17
CA ILE A 96 3.02 11.09 2.51
C ILE A 96 2.37 9.71 2.62
N SER A 97 2.70 8.97 3.71
CA SER A 97 1.92 7.83 4.18
C SER A 97 1.20 8.28 5.46
N PRO A 98 -0.10 8.61 5.41
CA PRO A 98 -0.77 9.21 6.57
C PRO A 98 -1.05 8.18 7.66
N LYS A 99 -0.87 8.57 8.94
CA LYS A 99 -1.29 7.74 10.08
C LYS A 99 -2.80 7.52 10.06
N GLU A 100 -3.55 8.61 9.91
CA GLU A 100 -5.01 8.61 9.89
C GLU A 100 -5.52 9.54 8.78
N SER A 101 -6.51 9.06 8.03
CA SER A 101 -7.05 9.78 6.88
C SER A 101 -7.60 11.17 7.24
N ALA A 102 -8.47 11.25 8.25
CA ALA A 102 -9.14 12.49 8.63
C ALA A 102 -8.16 13.56 9.15
N GLY A 103 -7.23 13.14 10.01
CA GLY A 103 -6.31 14.07 10.69
C GLY A 103 -5.30 14.72 9.74
N LEU A 104 -4.97 14.07 8.61
CA LEU A 104 -3.97 14.58 7.66
C LEU A 104 -4.55 15.19 6.39
N THR A 105 -5.85 15.05 6.15
CA THR A 105 -6.50 15.63 4.97
C THR A 105 -6.28 17.13 4.86
N GLY A 106 -6.40 17.87 5.98
CA GLY A 106 -6.26 19.33 5.98
C GLY A 106 -4.87 19.81 5.56
N VAL A 107 -3.81 19.17 6.05
CA VAL A 107 -2.43 19.55 5.73
C VAL A 107 -2.04 19.13 4.31
N VAL A 108 -2.58 18.01 3.80
CA VAL A 108 -2.44 17.60 2.40
C VAL A 108 -3.05 18.65 1.48
N LEU A 109 -4.25 19.15 1.80
CA LEU A 109 -4.89 20.23 1.02
C LEU A 109 -4.06 21.52 1.05
N LYS A 110 -3.45 21.89 2.19
CA LYS A 110 -2.52 23.04 2.27
C LYS A 110 -1.33 22.88 1.31
N ALA A 111 -0.74 21.68 1.20
CA ALA A 111 0.36 21.43 0.26
C ALA A 111 -0.09 21.58 -1.20
N ILE A 112 -1.27 21.07 -1.53
CA ILE A 112 -1.87 21.21 -2.87
C ILE A 112 -2.15 22.69 -3.20
N ASP A 113 -2.68 23.47 -2.25
CA ASP A 113 -2.92 24.90 -2.41
C ASP A 113 -1.61 25.69 -2.62
N ALA A 114 -0.53 25.24 -1.99
CA ALA A 114 0.83 25.74 -2.20
C ALA A 114 1.44 25.31 -3.55
N LYS A 115 0.69 24.59 -4.40
CA LYS A 115 1.11 24.08 -5.73
C LYS A 115 2.23 23.04 -5.66
N ILE A 116 2.37 22.36 -4.56
CA ILE A 116 3.29 21.23 -4.42
C ILE A 116 2.54 19.97 -4.88
N PRO A 117 3.05 19.21 -5.88
CA PRO A 117 2.49 17.90 -6.22
C PRO A 117 2.54 16.97 -5.01
N VAL A 118 1.40 16.32 -4.72
CA VAL A 118 1.30 15.39 -3.58
C VAL A 118 1.08 13.98 -4.08
N ILE A 119 1.93 13.05 -3.65
CA ILE A 119 1.77 11.61 -3.85
C ILE A 119 1.44 10.98 -2.50
N VAL A 120 0.23 10.43 -2.40
CA VAL A 120 -0.24 9.71 -1.22
C VAL A 120 0.13 8.25 -1.35
N LEU A 121 0.73 7.68 -0.31
CA LEU A 121 1.31 6.34 -0.33
C LEU A 121 0.67 5.46 0.75
N ASP A 122 0.39 4.17 0.44
CA ASP A 122 -0.09 3.17 1.40
C ASP A 122 -1.51 3.46 1.93
N ARG A 123 -1.66 4.49 2.73
CA ARG A 123 -2.92 4.91 3.35
C ARG A 123 -3.47 6.15 2.68
N ASN A 124 -4.78 6.21 2.47
CA ASN A 124 -5.42 7.35 1.80
C ASN A 124 -5.79 8.48 2.79
N VAL A 125 -6.13 9.62 2.23
CA VAL A 125 -6.73 10.79 2.91
C VAL A 125 -8.16 11.00 2.41
N ASN A 126 -8.97 11.81 3.12
CA ASN A 126 -10.37 12.06 2.77
C ASN A 126 -10.52 13.15 1.70
N THR A 127 -9.72 13.07 0.64
CA THR A 127 -9.80 13.91 -0.56
C THR A 127 -9.19 13.17 -1.74
N ASP A 128 -9.58 13.50 -2.95
CA ASP A 128 -9.04 12.99 -4.21
C ASP A 128 -8.21 14.03 -4.98
N LYS A 129 -7.92 15.18 -4.36
CA LYS A 129 -7.21 16.30 -5.01
C LYS A 129 -5.70 16.10 -5.13
N TYR A 130 -5.14 15.06 -4.53
CA TYR A 130 -3.72 14.74 -4.67
C TYR A 130 -3.36 14.36 -6.12
N THR A 131 -2.08 14.42 -6.45
CA THR A 131 -1.60 14.11 -7.80
C THR A 131 -1.69 12.62 -8.12
N SER A 132 -1.31 11.76 -7.17
CA SER A 132 -1.35 10.30 -7.33
C SER A 132 -1.49 9.61 -5.97
N PHE A 133 -2.21 8.49 -5.94
CA PHE A 133 -2.21 7.52 -4.84
C PHE A 133 -1.52 6.24 -5.30
N ILE A 134 -0.65 5.67 -4.45
CA ILE A 134 0.06 4.42 -4.73
C ILE A 134 -0.04 3.50 -3.53
N GLY A 135 -0.61 2.32 -3.71
CA GLY A 135 -0.76 1.33 -2.63
C GLY A 135 -1.29 0.00 -3.14
N GLY A 136 -1.41 -0.98 -2.26
CA GLY A 136 -2.11 -2.23 -2.53
C GLY A 136 -3.63 -2.05 -2.40
N ASP A 137 -4.41 -2.89 -3.08
CA ASP A 137 -5.85 -2.97 -2.88
C ASP A 137 -6.16 -3.85 -1.66
N ASN A 138 -6.41 -3.19 -0.53
CA ASN A 138 -6.66 -3.87 0.75
C ASN A 138 -7.98 -4.68 0.75
N VAL A 139 -8.97 -4.30 -0.06
CA VAL A 139 -10.20 -5.10 -0.21
C VAL A 139 -9.90 -6.40 -0.96
N VAL A 140 -9.12 -6.33 -2.05
CA VAL A 140 -8.68 -7.53 -2.81
C VAL A 140 -7.83 -8.44 -1.91
N ILE A 141 -6.93 -7.87 -1.11
CA ILE A 141 -6.09 -8.65 -0.18
C ILE A 141 -6.96 -9.31 0.90
N GLY A 142 -7.91 -8.59 1.47
CA GLY A 142 -8.87 -9.14 2.43
C GLY A 142 -9.71 -10.28 1.85
N ARG A 143 -10.19 -10.14 0.59
CA ARG A 143 -10.88 -11.24 -0.12
C ARG A 143 -9.98 -12.45 -0.30
N ALA A 144 -8.72 -12.26 -0.68
CA ALA A 144 -7.77 -13.36 -0.83
C ALA A 144 -7.57 -14.12 0.49
N ALA A 145 -7.49 -13.41 1.63
CA ALA A 145 -7.44 -14.01 2.95
C ALA A 145 -8.75 -14.76 3.30
N GLY A 146 -9.91 -14.20 2.93
CA GLY A 146 -11.22 -14.84 3.08
C GLY A 146 -11.35 -16.12 2.26
N ASP A 147 -11.01 -16.07 0.98
CA ASP A 147 -11.03 -17.23 0.08
C ASP A 147 -10.09 -18.35 0.59
N TYR A 148 -8.91 -17.96 1.08
CA TYR A 148 -7.97 -18.92 1.66
C TYR A 148 -8.48 -19.50 2.97
N THR A 149 -9.16 -18.71 3.80
CA THR A 149 -9.87 -19.18 5.01
C THR A 149 -10.94 -20.21 4.67
N VAL A 150 -11.81 -19.90 3.71
CA VAL A 150 -12.86 -20.83 3.23
C VAL A 150 -12.24 -22.12 2.71
N LYS A 151 -11.17 -22.04 1.90
CA LYS A 151 -10.43 -23.23 1.43
C LYS A 151 -9.90 -24.09 2.57
N LEU A 152 -9.30 -23.50 3.60
CA LEU A 152 -8.74 -24.21 4.75
C LEU A 152 -9.81 -24.87 5.64
N LEU A 153 -10.99 -24.29 5.69
CA LEU A 153 -12.09 -24.74 6.57
C LEU A 153 -13.09 -25.67 5.89
N GLY A 154 -12.80 -26.14 4.65
CA GLY A 154 -13.62 -27.18 4.02
C GLY A 154 -14.11 -26.85 2.60
N GLY A 155 -13.83 -25.64 2.11
CA GLY A 155 -14.23 -25.19 0.77
C GLY A 155 -15.61 -24.53 0.73
N SER A 156 -15.88 -23.84 -0.38
CA SER A 156 -17.11 -23.05 -0.57
C SER A 156 -18.38 -23.90 -0.41
N GLY A 157 -19.32 -23.39 0.37
CA GLY A 157 -20.59 -24.06 0.73
C GLY A 157 -20.47 -25.17 1.77
N ALA A 158 -19.24 -25.55 2.17
CA ALA A 158 -18.98 -26.57 3.17
C ALA A 158 -18.07 -26.09 4.32
N ALA A 159 -17.54 -24.88 4.20
CA ALA A 159 -16.61 -24.33 5.17
C ALA A 159 -17.27 -24.12 6.55
N LYS A 160 -16.59 -24.60 7.58
CA LYS A 160 -17.04 -24.49 8.97
C LYS A 160 -15.87 -24.40 9.93
N GLY A 161 -15.97 -23.51 10.89
CA GLY A 161 -14.95 -23.32 11.92
C GLY A 161 -15.12 -22.04 12.70
N ASN A 162 -14.35 -21.93 13.75
CA ASN A 162 -14.29 -20.78 14.65
C ASN A 162 -13.10 -19.91 14.28
N VAL A 163 -13.37 -18.68 13.89
CA VAL A 163 -12.36 -17.74 13.38
C VAL A 163 -12.20 -16.57 14.35
N VAL A 164 -10.95 -16.22 14.62
CA VAL A 164 -10.56 -15.00 15.33
C VAL A 164 -9.97 -14.04 14.32
N GLU A 165 -10.54 -12.84 14.20
CA GLU A 165 -9.98 -11.76 13.39
C GLU A 165 -9.35 -10.71 14.31
N LEU A 166 -8.06 -10.43 14.09
CA LEU A 166 -7.28 -9.45 14.85
C LEU A 166 -6.95 -8.26 13.93
N TRP A 167 -7.57 -7.14 14.22
CA TRP A 167 -7.49 -5.97 13.38
C TRP A 167 -6.16 -5.23 13.53
N GLY A 168 -5.76 -4.54 12.46
CA GLY A 168 -4.74 -3.49 12.51
C GLY A 168 -5.24 -2.25 13.24
N GLY A 169 -4.70 -1.08 12.92
CA GLY A 169 -5.22 0.18 13.48
C GLY A 169 -6.61 0.49 12.96
N MET A 170 -7.64 0.37 13.76
CA MET A 170 -9.05 0.49 13.34
C MET A 170 -9.41 1.84 12.71
N GLY A 171 -8.69 2.92 13.06
CA GLY A 171 -8.85 4.25 12.43
C GLY A 171 -8.21 4.38 11.04
N THR A 172 -7.64 3.31 10.48
CA THR A 172 -6.92 3.32 9.21
C THR A 172 -7.71 2.65 8.08
N ALA A 173 -7.65 3.21 6.87
CA ALA A 173 -8.31 2.62 5.71
C ALA A 173 -7.87 1.16 5.44
N PRO A 174 -6.56 0.79 5.51
CA PRO A 174 -6.17 -0.61 5.30
C PRO A 174 -6.86 -1.60 6.24
N ALA A 175 -7.03 -1.28 7.52
CA ALA A 175 -7.69 -2.20 8.45
C ALA A 175 -9.17 -2.38 8.11
N GLN A 176 -9.87 -1.29 7.78
CA GLN A 176 -11.28 -1.33 7.39
C GLN A 176 -11.49 -2.08 6.08
N ASP A 177 -10.63 -1.85 5.08
CA ASP A 177 -10.72 -2.49 3.76
C ASP A 177 -10.35 -3.99 3.83
N ARG A 178 -9.33 -4.38 4.63
CA ARG A 178 -8.97 -5.78 4.87
C ARG A 178 -10.11 -6.54 5.53
N HIS A 179 -10.75 -5.96 6.54
CA HIS A 179 -11.96 -6.53 7.14
C HIS A 179 -13.08 -6.64 6.12
N LYS A 180 -13.40 -5.55 5.42
CA LYS A 180 -14.46 -5.54 4.40
C LYS A 180 -14.28 -6.66 3.39
N GLY A 181 -13.08 -6.79 2.81
CA GLY A 181 -12.79 -7.83 1.83
C GLY A 181 -12.90 -9.24 2.43
N PHE A 182 -12.42 -9.45 3.64
CA PHE A 182 -12.52 -10.71 4.35
C PHE A 182 -13.98 -11.09 4.65
N ASP A 183 -14.75 -10.16 5.21
CA ASP A 183 -16.16 -10.37 5.56
C ASP A 183 -17.03 -10.63 4.32
N GLU A 184 -16.78 -9.95 3.19
CA GLU A 184 -17.46 -10.19 1.90
C GLU A 184 -17.40 -11.66 1.44
N VAL A 185 -16.39 -12.41 1.90
CA VAL A 185 -16.20 -13.83 1.57
C VAL A 185 -16.72 -14.71 2.68
N VAL A 186 -16.23 -14.54 3.91
CA VAL A 186 -16.51 -15.48 5.01
C VAL A 186 -17.94 -15.43 5.51
N SER A 187 -18.62 -14.28 5.41
CA SER A 187 -20.04 -14.14 5.80
C SER A 187 -21.00 -14.96 4.92
N LYS A 188 -20.58 -15.41 3.74
CA LYS A 188 -21.36 -16.31 2.86
C LYS A 188 -21.37 -17.75 3.35
N GLU A 189 -20.43 -18.12 4.22
CA GLU A 189 -20.28 -19.45 4.74
C GLU A 189 -20.93 -19.56 6.14
N SER A 190 -22.17 -20.05 6.22
CA SER A 190 -22.95 -20.12 7.46
C SER A 190 -22.31 -21.00 8.56
N GLY A 191 -21.36 -21.85 8.18
CA GLY A 191 -20.60 -22.68 9.11
C GLY A 191 -19.40 -21.98 9.76
N ILE A 192 -18.99 -20.81 9.25
CA ILE A 192 -17.90 -20.01 9.82
C ILE A 192 -18.48 -19.09 10.92
N LYS A 193 -17.83 -19.10 12.08
CA LYS A 193 -18.22 -18.26 13.23
C LYS A 193 -17.09 -17.32 13.58
N SER A 194 -17.34 -16.01 13.52
CA SER A 194 -16.46 -15.01 14.13
C SER A 194 -16.63 -15.06 15.65
N LEU A 195 -15.54 -15.30 16.36
CA LEU A 195 -15.56 -15.49 17.83
C LEU A 195 -15.46 -14.18 18.60
N LEU A 196 -14.84 -13.16 18.03
CA LEU A 196 -14.57 -11.91 18.70
C LEU A 196 -15.22 -10.74 17.97
N LYS A 197 -15.60 -9.71 18.72
CA LYS A 197 -15.80 -8.37 18.16
C LYS A 197 -14.45 -7.81 17.71
N PRO A 198 -14.43 -6.81 16.79
CA PRO A 198 -13.19 -6.17 16.36
C PRO A 198 -12.31 -5.75 17.53
N ILE A 199 -11.03 -6.17 17.50
CA ILE A 199 -10.01 -5.81 18.49
C ILE A 199 -8.92 -5.04 17.77
N ASP A 200 -8.63 -3.82 18.22
CA ASP A 200 -7.56 -2.97 17.69
C ASP A 200 -6.18 -3.43 18.21
N CYS A 201 -5.44 -4.11 17.36
CA CYS A 201 -4.05 -4.49 17.61
C CYS A 201 -3.04 -3.46 17.15
N ASP A 202 -3.49 -2.34 16.53
CA ASP A 202 -2.63 -1.18 16.18
C ASP A 202 -1.34 -1.58 15.45
N TRP A 203 -1.42 -2.61 14.58
CA TRP A 203 -0.34 -3.20 13.80
C TRP A 203 0.78 -3.86 14.62
N LYS A 204 0.62 -4.00 15.95
CA LYS A 204 1.65 -4.41 16.90
C LYS A 204 1.56 -5.89 17.25
N GLN A 205 2.71 -6.60 17.16
CA GLN A 205 2.82 -8.01 17.53
C GLN A 205 2.37 -8.27 18.98
N GLN A 206 2.79 -7.43 19.93
CA GLN A 206 2.43 -7.59 21.34
C GLN A 206 0.92 -7.54 21.56
N LYS A 207 0.22 -6.61 20.88
CA LYS A 207 -1.24 -6.53 20.99
C LYS A 207 -1.94 -7.76 20.37
N GLY A 208 -1.38 -8.33 19.28
CA GLY A 208 -1.84 -9.60 18.73
C GLY A 208 -1.67 -10.75 19.72
N TYR A 209 -0.55 -10.81 20.41
CA TYR A 209 -0.29 -11.79 21.47
C TYR A 209 -1.29 -11.65 22.63
N ASP A 210 -1.51 -10.43 23.14
CA ASP A 210 -2.41 -10.16 24.27
C ASP A 210 -3.87 -10.49 23.92
N ALA A 211 -4.32 -10.11 22.72
CA ALA A 211 -5.65 -10.41 22.22
C ALA A 211 -5.87 -11.92 22.08
N MET A 212 -4.90 -12.63 21.51
CA MET A 212 -4.97 -14.08 21.37
C MET A 212 -4.93 -14.80 22.72
N THR A 213 -4.12 -14.34 23.66
CA THR A 213 -4.10 -14.87 25.04
C THR A 213 -5.50 -14.80 25.68
N THR A 214 -6.22 -13.70 25.44
CA THR A 214 -7.60 -13.54 25.91
C THR A 214 -8.57 -14.48 25.19
N ALA A 215 -8.43 -14.62 23.87
CA ALA A 215 -9.24 -15.55 23.08
C ALA A 215 -9.07 -17.00 23.51
N LEU A 216 -7.84 -17.44 23.76
CA LEU A 216 -7.52 -18.81 24.20
C LEU A 216 -8.14 -19.17 25.56
N LYS A 217 -8.29 -18.18 26.45
CA LYS A 217 -8.97 -18.36 27.74
C LYS A 217 -10.51 -18.43 27.61
N SER A 218 -11.04 -17.78 26.55
CA SER A 218 -12.47 -17.63 26.35
C SER A 218 -13.11 -18.74 25.50
N PHE A 219 -12.31 -19.39 24.66
CA PHE A 219 -12.78 -20.33 23.64
C PHE A 219 -11.97 -21.63 23.66
N ASP A 220 -12.67 -22.75 23.90
CA ASP A 220 -12.06 -24.08 23.88
C ASP A 220 -11.59 -24.47 22.46
N LYS A 221 -12.22 -23.95 21.42
CA LYS A 221 -11.90 -24.26 20.04
C LYS A 221 -11.76 -23.00 19.19
N ILE A 222 -10.59 -22.83 18.60
CA ILE A 222 -10.26 -21.83 17.58
C ILE A 222 -9.65 -22.59 16.41
N ASP A 223 -10.21 -22.46 15.21
CA ASP A 223 -9.74 -23.18 14.04
C ASP A 223 -8.76 -22.33 13.20
N LEU A 224 -8.97 -21.00 13.20
CA LEU A 224 -8.16 -20.09 12.41
C LEU A 224 -8.09 -18.70 13.05
N VAL A 225 -6.92 -18.08 12.93
CA VAL A 225 -6.66 -16.67 13.25
C VAL A 225 -6.29 -15.92 11.97
N TYR A 226 -6.97 -14.83 11.70
CA TYR A 226 -6.62 -13.86 10.67
C TYR A 226 -6.12 -12.58 11.33
N GLY A 227 -4.81 -12.33 11.25
CA GLY A 227 -4.19 -11.08 11.65
C GLY A 227 -4.09 -10.12 10.46
N HIS A 228 -4.45 -8.85 10.66
CA HIS A 228 -4.39 -7.87 9.59
C HIS A 228 -2.96 -7.54 9.11
N ASN A 229 -1.93 -8.00 9.83
CA ASN A 229 -0.56 -8.05 9.33
C ASN A 229 0.20 -9.25 9.93
N ASP A 230 1.38 -9.54 9.38
CA ASP A 230 2.21 -10.66 9.83
C ASP A 230 2.65 -10.53 11.29
N PRO A 231 3.04 -9.36 11.82
CA PRO A 231 3.37 -9.21 13.24
C PRO A 231 2.21 -9.57 14.16
N ILE A 232 0.97 -9.14 13.86
CA ILE A 232 -0.22 -9.50 14.66
C ILE A 232 -0.47 -11.00 14.62
N ALA A 233 -0.43 -11.61 13.43
CA ALA A 233 -0.63 -13.05 13.25
C ALA A 233 0.44 -13.87 13.98
N TYR A 234 1.70 -13.42 13.92
CA TYR A 234 2.81 -14.06 14.61
C TYR A 234 2.71 -13.89 16.14
N GLY A 235 2.28 -12.74 16.63
CA GLY A 235 1.96 -12.55 18.05
C GLY A 235 0.90 -13.54 18.53
N ALA A 236 -0.16 -13.74 17.73
CA ALA A 236 -1.19 -14.74 18.02
C ALA A 236 -0.65 -16.18 18.01
N TYR A 237 0.22 -16.51 17.05
CA TYR A 237 0.92 -17.80 17.03
C TYR A 237 1.74 -18.03 18.30
N LEU A 238 2.52 -17.03 18.75
CA LEU A 238 3.31 -17.14 19.98
C LEU A 238 2.43 -17.39 21.22
N ALA A 239 1.31 -16.68 21.35
CA ALA A 239 0.37 -16.89 22.45
C ALA A 239 -0.23 -18.30 22.42
N ALA A 240 -0.57 -18.82 21.23
CA ALA A 240 -1.05 -20.18 21.06
C ALA A 240 0.03 -21.22 21.41
N LYS A 241 1.29 -20.97 21.04
CA LYS A 241 2.43 -21.81 21.36
C LYS A 241 2.68 -21.89 22.87
N ASP A 242 2.63 -20.76 23.56
CA ASP A 242 2.78 -20.73 25.03
C ASP A 242 1.63 -21.48 25.74
N ALA A 243 0.46 -21.56 25.11
CA ALA A 243 -0.69 -22.33 25.58
C ALA A 243 -0.67 -23.82 25.11
N GLY A 244 0.33 -24.22 24.28
CA GLY A 244 0.42 -25.58 23.72
C GLY A 244 -0.65 -25.89 22.65
N ARG A 245 -1.24 -24.87 22.03
CA ARG A 245 -2.38 -24.96 21.09
C ARG A 245 -2.06 -24.55 19.65
N GLU A 246 -0.80 -24.23 19.34
CA GLU A 246 -0.39 -23.72 18.03
C GLU A 246 -0.63 -24.71 16.88
N LYS A 247 -0.62 -26.02 17.16
CA LYS A 247 -0.79 -27.07 16.13
C LYS A 247 -2.23 -27.26 15.67
N GLU A 248 -3.20 -26.85 16.47
CA GLU A 248 -4.61 -26.98 16.15
C GLU A 248 -5.19 -25.78 15.41
N ILE A 249 -4.44 -24.65 15.32
CA ILE A 249 -4.89 -23.38 14.83
C ILE A 249 -4.13 -23.01 13.54
N LYS A 250 -4.81 -22.47 12.56
CA LYS A 250 -4.21 -21.87 11.35
C LYS A 250 -4.02 -20.38 11.55
N PHE A 251 -2.87 -19.83 11.11
CA PHE A 251 -2.56 -18.41 11.26
C PHE A 251 -2.34 -17.79 9.89
N LEU A 252 -3.10 -16.74 9.56
CA LEU A 252 -2.97 -15.96 8.34
C LEU A 252 -2.52 -14.55 8.68
N GLY A 253 -1.55 -14.04 7.93
CA GLY A 253 -1.04 -12.68 8.04
C GLY A 253 -1.12 -11.93 6.71
N ILE A 254 -0.71 -10.69 6.72
CA ILE A 254 -0.53 -9.83 5.55
C ILE A 254 0.77 -9.07 5.77
N ASP A 255 1.49 -8.76 4.75
CA ASP A 255 2.69 -7.97 4.46
C ASP A 255 3.60 -8.77 3.53
N GLY A 256 3.90 -10.03 3.86
CA GLY A 256 4.70 -10.92 3.01
C GLY A 256 6.15 -10.48 2.90
N LEU A 257 6.73 -9.89 3.97
CA LEU A 257 8.16 -9.56 3.99
C LEU A 257 9.00 -10.85 4.03
N PRO A 258 10.03 -10.98 3.17
CA PRO A 258 10.83 -12.20 3.09
C PRO A 258 11.47 -12.61 4.41
N ASP A 259 12.06 -11.68 5.14
CA ASP A 259 12.74 -11.91 6.42
C ASP A 259 11.80 -12.06 7.64
N LEU A 260 10.48 -11.92 7.45
CA LEU A 260 9.45 -12.05 8.47
C LEU A 260 8.35 -13.02 8.03
N GLY A 261 7.25 -12.53 7.48
CA GLY A 261 6.07 -13.31 7.14
C GLY A 261 6.36 -14.52 6.28
N VAL A 262 7.18 -14.38 5.23
CA VAL A 262 7.56 -15.50 4.36
C VAL A 262 8.41 -16.53 5.14
N THR A 263 9.36 -16.07 5.96
CA THR A 263 10.17 -16.93 6.83
C THR A 263 9.29 -17.69 7.83
N TRP A 264 8.29 -17.04 8.43
CA TRP A 264 7.36 -17.69 9.36
C TRP A 264 6.47 -18.72 8.66
N VAL A 265 6.07 -18.46 7.41
CA VAL A 265 5.36 -19.45 6.58
C VAL A 265 6.25 -20.65 6.26
N ALA A 266 7.50 -20.43 5.84
CA ALA A 266 8.43 -21.50 5.55
C ALA A 266 8.71 -22.40 6.78
N ARG A 267 8.74 -21.82 7.98
CA ARG A 267 8.89 -22.55 9.27
C ARG A 267 7.60 -23.21 9.75
N GLY A 268 6.45 -22.94 9.11
CA GLY A 268 5.15 -23.44 9.55
C GLY A 268 4.58 -22.74 10.79
N GLU A 269 5.10 -21.58 11.13
CA GLU A 269 4.63 -20.71 12.21
C GLU A 269 3.40 -19.90 11.78
N LEU A 270 3.37 -19.45 10.51
CA LEU A 270 2.17 -19.00 9.82
C LEU A 270 1.75 -20.02 8.76
N THR A 271 0.46 -20.10 8.49
CA THR A 271 -0.10 -20.96 7.44
C THR A 271 0.04 -20.31 6.07
N ALA A 272 -0.21 -19.01 6.00
CA ALA A 272 -0.01 -18.19 4.82
C ALA A 272 0.12 -16.71 5.18
N THR A 273 0.71 -15.94 4.25
CA THR A 273 0.69 -14.48 4.25
C THR A 273 0.33 -13.97 2.87
N PHE A 274 -0.18 -12.73 2.80
CA PHE A 274 -0.57 -12.08 1.56
C PHE A 274 0.29 -10.84 1.38
N VAL A 275 0.96 -10.74 0.22
CA VAL A 275 1.88 -9.62 -0.04
C VAL A 275 1.14 -8.29 0.00
N TYR A 276 1.61 -7.38 0.81
CA TYR A 276 1.28 -5.97 0.78
C TYR A 276 2.52 -5.20 0.35
N PRO A 277 2.63 -4.86 -0.95
CA PRO A 277 3.86 -4.28 -1.48
C PRO A 277 4.08 -2.86 -0.98
N THR A 278 5.33 -2.51 -0.70
CA THR A 278 5.68 -1.15 -0.29
C THR A 278 5.66 -0.21 -1.50
N PRO A 279 5.04 0.97 -1.42
CA PRO A 279 4.95 1.91 -2.55
C PRO A 279 6.17 2.83 -2.70
N GLY A 280 7.22 2.66 -1.90
CA GLY A 280 8.31 3.63 -1.77
C GLY A 280 9.07 3.89 -3.06
N ALA A 281 9.54 2.84 -3.72
CA ALA A 281 10.28 2.98 -4.97
C ALA A 281 9.40 3.59 -6.09
N GLU A 282 8.13 3.16 -6.16
CA GLU A 282 7.20 3.70 -7.14
C GLU A 282 6.87 5.18 -6.88
N GLY A 283 6.73 5.58 -5.61
CA GLY A 283 6.57 6.98 -5.23
C GLY A 283 7.68 7.87 -5.75
N ILE A 284 8.94 7.43 -5.65
CA ILE A 284 10.10 8.16 -6.20
C ILE A 284 10.00 8.25 -7.73
N ARG A 285 9.72 7.13 -8.42
CA ARG A 285 9.60 7.11 -9.90
C ARG A 285 8.50 8.04 -10.40
N GLN A 286 7.33 8.02 -9.77
CA GLN A 286 6.22 8.90 -10.15
C GLN A 286 6.52 10.37 -9.84
N GLY A 287 7.19 10.68 -8.72
CA GLY A 287 7.67 12.03 -8.42
C GLY A 287 8.61 12.56 -9.49
N LEU A 288 9.55 11.76 -9.96
CA LEU A 288 10.47 12.13 -11.02
C LEU A 288 9.77 12.35 -12.36
N LYS A 289 8.77 11.53 -12.71
CA LYS A 289 7.92 11.76 -13.90
C LYS A 289 7.19 13.10 -13.83
N ILE A 290 6.62 13.44 -12.66
CA ILE A 290 5.99 14.74 -12.43
C ILE A 290 7.00 15.87 -12.69
N MET A 291 8.23 15.75 -12.18
CA MET A 291 9.29 16.76 -12.40
C MET A 291 9.72 16.86 -13.86
N ALA A 292 9.64 15.77 -14.62
CA ALA A 292 9.87 15.76 -16.07
C ALA A 292 8.69 16.34 -16.88
N GLY A 293 7.58 16.71 -16.23
CA GLY A 293 6.37 17.19 -16.90
C GLY A 293 5.54 16.07 -17.55
N GLU A 294 5.80 14.82 -17.18
CA GLU A 294 5.06 13.67 -17.66
C GLU A 294 3.74 13.52 -16.90
N LYS A 295 2.74 12.97 -17.57
CA LYS A 295 1.47 12.63 -16.94
C LYS A 295 1.64 11.35 -16.10
N VAL A 296 1.16 11.38 -14.87
CA VAL A 296 1.10 10.21 -13.98
C VAL A 296 -0.36 9.75 -13.79
N GLU A 297 -0.54 8.48 -13.47
CA GLU A 297 -1.86 7.95 -13.14
C GLU A 297 -2.29 8.41 -11.76
N HIS A 298 -3.58 8.71 -11.62
CA HIS A 298 -4.13 9.18 -10.35
C HIS A 298 -4.16 8.08 -9.28
N ASN A 299 -4.39 6.83 -9.67
CA ASN A 299 -4.37 5.68 -8.78
C ASN A 299 -3.49 4.57 -9.38
N ILE A 300 -2.47 4.15 -8.64
CA ILE A 300 -1.57 3.06 -9.00
C ILE A 300 -1.74 1.95 -7.97
N THR A 301 -2.36 0.85 -8.39
CA THR A 301 -2.54 -0.32 -7.54
C THR A 301 -1.38 -1.29 -7.72
N LEU A 302 -0.67 -1.58 -6.64
CA LEU A 302 0.41 -2.55 -6.63
C LEU A 302 -0.15 -3.97 -6.44
N PRO A 303 0.40 -4.98 -7.14
CA PRO A 303 -0.15 -6.34 -7.12
C PRO A 303 0.08 -7.04 -5.78
N THR A 304 -0.84 -7.92 -5.40
CA THR A 304 -0.71 -8.84 -4.27
C THR A 304 -0.42 -10.26 -4.74
N GLN A 305 0.09 -11.09 -3.83
CA GLN A 305 0.32 -12.52 -4.04
C GLN A 305 0.07 -13.27 -2.73
N THR A 306 -0.54 -14.45 -2.82
CA THR A 306 -0.63 -15.37 -1.68
C THR A 306 0.69 -16.15 -1.56
N ILE A 307 1.22 -16.18 -0.35
CA ILE A 307 2.42 -16.93 0.02
C ILE A 307 2.02 -18.00 1.04
N ASP A 308 2.21 -19.25 0.68
CA ASP A 308 2.03 -20.41 1.55
C ASP A 308 3.25 -21.34 1.45
N LYS A 309 3.17 -22.50 2.09
CA LYS A 309 4.29 -23.45 2.12
C LYS A 309 4.73 -23.91 0.71
N SER A 310 3.89 -23.79 -0.31
CA SER A 310 4.21 -24.25 -1.67
C SER A 310 5.18 -23.32 -2.42
N ASN A 311 5.28 -22.04 -2.03
CA ASN A 311 6.09 -21.04 -2.71
C ASN A 311 7.04 -20.24 -1.79
N ALA A 312 6.89 -20.37 -0.47
CA ALA A 312 7.68 -19.58 0.49
C ALA A 312 9.21 -19.80 0.34
N GLU A 313 9.65 -21.05 0.22
CA GLU A 313 11.08 -21.36 0.08
C GLU A 313 11.70 -20.78 -1.20
N GLN A 314 10.95 -20.80 -2.31
CA GLN A 314 11.42 -20.18 -3.55
C GLN A 314 11.57 -18.67 -3.39
N ILE A 315 10.60 -18.02 -2.77
CA ILE A 315 10.62 -16.57 -2.54
C ILE A 315 11.80 -16.17 -1.64
N LEU A 316 12.07 -16.95 -0.57
CA LEU A 316 13.23 -16.72 0.28
C LEU A 316 14.54 -16.84 -0.49
N LYS A 317 14.68 -17.85 -1.34
CA LYS A 317 15.84 -18.02 -2.20
C LYS A 317 16.04 -16.86 -3.16
N GLU A 318 14.97 -16.38 -3.79
CA GLU A 318 15.00 -15.19 -4.68
C GLU A 318 15.38 -13.92 -3.93
N ALA A 319 15.00 -13.82 -2.65
CA ALA A 319 15.39 -12.72 -1.76
C ALA A 319 16.81 -12.85 -1.18
N GLY A 320 17.52 -13.96 -1.45
CA GLY A 320 18.86 -14.22 -0.88
C GLY A 320 18.85 -14.57 0.59
N ILE A 321 17.73 -15.08 1.10
CA ILE A 321 17.56 -15.54 2.48
C ILE A 321 17.60 -17.08 2.46
N SER A 322 18.55 -17.66 3.18
CA SER A 322 18.77 -19.12 3.29
C SER A 322 18.31 -19.67 4.63
#